data_dd56483f248a82adc7e5ba6df78216c1
#
_entry.id   dd56483f248a82adc7e5ba6df78216c1
#
_cell.length_a   1.000
_cell.length_b   1.000
_cell.length_c   1.000
_cell.angle_alpha   90.00
_cell.angle_beta   90.00
_cell.angle_gamma   90.00
#
_symmetry.space_group_name_H-M   'P 1'
#
loop_
_entity.id
_entity.type
_entity.pdbx_description
1 polymer ?
#
loop_
_entity_poly.entity_id
_entity_poly.type
_entity_poly.pdbx_seq_one_letter_code
_entity_poly.pdbx_strand_id
1 'polypeptide(L)'
;MVTVEEYKSEKIFGYMKQIDTAVKLLNIPLIKNIVRRKLTEKLEKHSGDFIVALPEDVDILINSAEIVAIGPRMCYHLYKKDLSYAIFLDELAKALIQIGYAKEISKEDAIIVMKEGKKRGRLQLISNVSGKPLELCNQSRKTCSLWKLEKAGFKIIAGKCTSKANI
;
A
#
# COMPACT_ATOMS: atom_id res chain seq x y z
N MET A 1 2.84 -10.97 -6.61
CA MET A 1 3.26 -10.57 -5.25
C MET A 1 4.49 -9.69 -5.38
N VAL A 2 4.47 -8.53 -4.76
CA VAL A 2 5.59 -7.57 -4.75
C VAL A 2 6.64 -8.03 -3.75
N THR A 3 7.92 -7.78 -4.02
CA THR A 3 9.05 -8.23 -3.19
C THR A 3 9.80 -7.06 -2.59
N VAL A 4 10.58 -7.30 -1.51
CA VAL A 4 11.46 -6.29 -0.88
C VAL A 4 12.47 -5.75 -1.90
N GLU A 5 13.03 -6.61 -2.78
CA GLU A 5 13.99 -6.19 -3.81
C GLU A 5 13.38 -5.23 -4.85
N GLU A 6 12.07 -5.37 -5.15
CA GLU A 6 11.38 -4.44 -6.04
C GLU A 6 11.18 -3.06 -5.40
N TYR A 7 11.06 -2.99 -4.08
CA TYR A 7 11.09 -1.73 -3.34
C TYR A 7 12.47 -1.09 -3.37
N LYS A 8 13.54 -1.85 -3.08
CA LYS A 8 14.94 -1.37 -3.12
C LYS A 8 15.35 -0.87 -4.50
N SER A 9 14.94 -1.56 -5.55
CA SER A 9 15.30 -1.23 -6.95
C SER A 9 14.39 -0.17 -7.57
N GLU A 10 13.47 0.42 -6.80
CA GLU A 10 12.50 1.41 -7.26
C GLU A 10 11.54 0.92 -8.37
N LYS A 11 11.54 -0.36 -8.72
CA LYS A 11 10.61 -0.95 -9.71
C LYS A 11 9.15 -0.75 -9.32
N ILE A 12 8.88 -0.71 -8.02
CA ILE A 12 7.55 -0.46 -7.49
C ILE A 12 6.95 0.87 -7.99
N PHE A 13 7.78 1.92 -8.18
CA PHE A 13 7.31 3.20 -8.72
C PHE A 13 6.82 3.06 -10.17
N GLY A 14 7.50 2.24 -10.96
CA GLY A 14 7.09 1.90 -12.32
C GLY A 14 5.72 1.21 -12.33
N TYR A 15 5.49 0.26 -11.44
CA TYR A 15 4.20 -0.42 -11.30
C TYR A 15 3.10 0.54 -10.90
N MET A 16 3.34 1.39 -9.91
CA MET A 16 2.35 2.39 -9.48
C MET A 16 2.00 3.37 -10.60
N LYS A 17 2.98 3.79 -11.41
CA LYS A 17 2.75 4.64 -12.59
C LYS A 17 1.91 3.93 -13.65
N GLN A 18 2.17 2.65 -13.91
CA GLN A 18 1.37 1.84 -14.84
C GLN A 18 -0.08 1.72 -14.37
N ILE A 19 -0.31 1.45 -13.08
CA ILE A 19 -1.64 1.38 -12.47
C ILE A 19 -2.36 2.73 -12.62
N ASP A 20 -1.72 3.85 -12.29
CA ASP A 20 -2.34 5.18 -12.42
C ASP A 20 -2.70 5.52 -13.87
N THR A 21 -1.82 5.18 -14.81
CA THR A 21 -2.08 5.33 -16.25
C THR A 21 -3.28 4.50 -16.68
N ALA A 22 -3.33 3.24 -16.28
CA ALA A 22 -4.44 2.35 -16.60
C ALA A 22 -5.77 2.85 -16.03
N VAL A 23 -5.79 3.38 -14.82
CA VAL A 23 -6.98 4.02 -14.22
C VAL A 23 -7.46 5.20 -15.07
N LYS A 24 -6.55 6.02 -15.59
CA LYS A 24 -6.91 7.14 -16.49
C LYS A 24 -7.51 6.65 -17.81
N LEU A 25 -6.95 5.58 -18.38
CA LEU A 25 -7.42 4.99 -19.63
C LEU A 25 -8.80 4.33 -19.50
N LEU A 26 -9.17 3.84 -18.32
CA LEU A 26 -10.51 3.29 -18.05
C LEU A 26 -11.63 4.34 -18.18
N ASN A 27 -11.32 5.63 -18.15
CA ASN A 27 -12.27 6.71 -18.36
C ASN A 27 -12.51 7.04 -19.84
N ILE A 28 -11.78 6.40 -20.77
CA ILE A 28 -11.93 6.61 -22.22
C ILE A 28 -12.85 5.52 -22.78
N PRO A 29 -14.08 5.84 -23.23
CA PRO A 29 -15.09 4.84 -23.62
C PRO A 29 -14.62 3.84 -24.69
N LEU A 30 -13.90 4.33 -25.71
CA LEU A 30 -13.47 3.53 -26.86
C LEU A 30 -12.48 2.41 -26.50
N ILE A 31 -11.63 2.61 -25.50
CA ILE A 31 -10.58 1.66 -25.13
C ILE A 31 -10.83 0.98 -23.78
N LYS A 32 -11.85 1.43 -23.04
CA LYS A 32 -12.17 0.94 -21.69
C LYS A 32 -12.20 -0.58 -21.60
N ASN A 33 -12.86 -1.25 -22.53
CA ASN A 33 -13.03 -2.71 -22.51
C ASN A 33 -11.71 -3.46 -22.74
N ILE A 34 -10.85 -2.93 -23.64
CA ILE A 34 -9.52 -3.51 -23.91
C ILE A 34 -8.62 -3.36 -22.68
N VAL A 35 -8.62 -2.15 -22.12
CA VAL A 35 -7.84 -1.86 -20.90
C VAL A 35 -8.32 -2.72 -19.75
N ARG A 36 -9.65 -2.86 -19.56
CA ARG A 36 -10.24 -3.69 -18.51
C ARG A 36 -9.76 -5.13 -18.61
N ARG A 37 -9.87 -5.77 -19.80
CA ARG A 37 -9.43 -7.15 -19.99
C ARG A 37 -7.95 -7.35 -19.62
N LYS A 38 -7.06 -6.50 -20.15
CA LYS A 38 -5.62 -6.59 -19.85
C LYS A 38 -5.30 -6.34 -18.38
N LEU A 39 -6.05 -5.46 -17.71
CA LEU A 39 -5.87 -5.22 -16.27
C LEU A 39 -6.35 -6.40 -15.45
N THR A 40 -7.50 -7.00 -15.77
CA THR A 40 -8.02 -8.17 -15.04
C THR A 40 -6.98 -9.28 -15.04
N GLU A 41 -6.43 -9.67 -16.20
CA GLU A 41 -5.40 -10.70 -16.31
C GLU A 41 -4.15 -10.43 -15.44
N LYS A 42 -3.76 -9.15 -15.32
CA LYS A 42 -2.61 -8.77 -14.49
C LYS A 42 -2.93 -8.71 -13.00
N LEU A 43 -4.11 -8.19 -12.64
CA LEU A 43 -4.48 -7.92 -11.26
C LEU A 43 -4.97 -9.16 -10.51
N GLU A 44 -5.49 -10.17 -11.20
CA GLU A 44 -5.85 -11.46 -10.59
C GLU A 44 -4.68 -12.09 -9.81
N LYS A 45 -3.46 -11.90 -10.30
CA LYS A 45 -2.23 -12.37 -9.63
C LYS A 45 -1.91 -11.64 -8.33
N HIS A 46 -2.51 -10.48 -8.11
CA HIS A 46 -2.33 -9.61 -6.95
C HIS A 46 -3.59 -9.51 -6.07
N SER A 47 -4.58 -10.37 -6.34
CA SER A 47 -5.77 -10.46 -5.50
C SER A 47 -5.37 -10.91 -4.09
N GLY A 48 -5.71 -10.07 -3.09
CA GLY A 48 -5.35 -10.34 -1.70
C GLY A 48 -4.01 -9.76 -1.22
N ASP A 49 -3.21 -9.15 -2.11
CA ASP A 49 -1.97 -8.47 -1.69
C ASP A 49 -2.24 -7.20 -0.84
N PHE A 50 -3.46 -6.67 -0.89
CA PHE A 50 -3.88 -5.47 -0.15
C PHE A 50 -5.11 -5.75 0.68
N ILE A 51 -5.07 -5.41 1.96
CA ILE A 51 -6.14 -5.66 2.92
C ILE A 51 -6.51 -4.34 3.61
N VAL A 52 -7.81 -4.08 3.81
CA VAL A 52 -8.23 -2.92 4.62
C VAL A 52 -7.86 -3.19 6.08
N ALA A 53 -7.01 -2.32 6.63
CA ALA A 53 -6.56 -2.43 8.00
C ALA A 53 -7.65 -2.01 9.00
N LEU A 54 -7.90 -2.82 10.01
CA LEU A 54 -8.61 -2.42 11.22
C LEU A 54 -7.60 -1.79 12.21
N PRO A 55 -8.03 -0.93 13.14
CA PRO A 55 -7.11 -0.32 14.11
C PRO A 55 -6.34 -1.35 14.96
N GLU A 56 -7.04 -2.38 15.39
CA GLU A 56 -6.49 -3.48 16.17
C GLU A 56 -5.42 -4.26 15.40
N ASP A 57 -5.61 -4.48 14.09
CA ASP A 57 -4.62 -5.15 13.24
C ASP A 57 -3.34 -4.30 13.11
N VAL A 58 -3.51 -2.97 12.97
CA VAL A 58 -2.39 -2.02 12.90
C VAL A 58 -1.57 -2.06 14.18
N ASP A 59 -2.23 -1.98 15.34
CA ASP A 59 -1.56 -1.99 16.66
C ASP A 59 -0.83 -3.33 16.89
N ILE A 60 -1.43 -4.47 16.50
CA ILE A 60 -0.81 -5.81 16.60
C ILE A 60 0.44 -5.90 15.72
N LEU A 61 0.34 -5.52 14.44
CA LEU A 61 1.45 -5.61 13.50
C LEU A 61 2.62 -4.73 13.91
N ILE A 62 2.37 -3.50 14.34
CA ILE A 62 3.44 -2.59 14.81
C ILE A 62 4.09 -3.14 16.07
N ASN A 63 3.31 -3.63 17.04
CA ASN A 63 3.86 -4.14 18.30
C ASN A 63 4.66 -5.44 18.14
N SER A 64 4.30 -6.29 17.17
CA SER A 64 5.00 -7.55 16.90
C SER A 64 6.28 -7.39 16.08
N ALA A 65 6.43 -6.29 15.33
CA ALA A 65 7.59 -6.05 14.49
C ALA A 65 8.89 -5.85 15.32
N GLU A 66 10.03 -6.31 14.81
CA GLU A 66 11.35 -6.01 15.40
C GLU A 66 11.78 -4.58 15.12
N ILE A 67 11.60 -4.14 13.86
CA ILE A 67 12.00 -2.81 13.39
C ILE A 67 10.81 -2.16 12.71
N VAL A 68 10.61 -0.88 13.05
CA VAL A 68 9.56 -0.04 12.46
C VAL A 68 10.19 1.19 11.84
N ALA A 69 9.82 1.49 10.61
CA ALA A 69 10.30 2.68 9.91
C ALA A 69 9.15 3.48 9.31
N ILE A 70 9.35 4.78 9.19
CA ILE A 70 8.44 5.70 8.50
C ILE A 70 9.12 6.27 7.26
N GLY A 71 8.36 6.34 6.18
CA GLY A 71 8.82 6.98 4.95
C GLY A 71 7.65 7.44 4.08
N PRO A 72 7.94 8.14 2.98
CA PRO A 72 6.89 8.48 2.03
C PRO A 72 6.31 7.19 1.46
N ARG A 73 4.98 7.15 1.33
CA ARG A 73 4.32 6.01 0.67
C ARG A 73 4.77 5.90 -0.80
N MET A 74 4.76 4.69 -1.35
CA MET A 74 5.23 4.46 -2.72
C MET A 74 4.48 5.28 -3.79
N CYS A 75 3.20 5.58 -3.59
CA CYS A 75 2.43 6.47 -4.48
C CYS A 75 2.80 7.95 -4.38
N TYR A 76 3.62 8.37 -3.42
CA TYR A 76 4.03 9.76 -3.22
C TYR A 76 4.70 10.35 -4.46
N HIS A 77 5.49 9.57 -5.17
CA HIS A 77 6.15 9.98 -6.40
C HIS A 77 5.18 10.39 -7.52
N LEU A 78 3.95 9.87 -7.48
CA LEU A 78 2.87 10.23 -8.42
C LEU A 78 2.07 11.45 -7.95
N TYR A 79 1.98 11.66 -6.65
CA TYR A 79 1.08 12.62 -6.02
C TYR A 79 1.78 13.41 -4.92
N LYS A 80 2.85 14.15 -5.28
CA LYS A 80 3.70 14.93 -4.36
C LYS A 80 2.95 15.90 -3.43
N LYS A 81 1.72 16.28 -3.78
CA LYS A 81 0.90 17.20 -2.98
C LYS A 81 0.19 16.54 -1.79
N ASP A 82 0.12 15.22 -1.76
CA ASP A 82 -0.54 14.48 -0.69
C ASP A 82 0.53 13.83 0.22
N LEU A 83 1.07 14.66 1.11
CA LEU A 83 2.06 14.25 2.11
C LEU A 83 1.43 13.25 3.09
N SER A 84 1.47 11.98 2.74
CA SER A 84 1.13 10.89 3.64
C SER A 84 2.27 9.91 3.73
N TYR A 85 2.46 9.39 4.93
CA TYR A 85 3.52 8.45 5.24
C TYR A 85 2.97 7.02 5.25
N ALA A 86 3.83 6.07 4.96
CA ALA A 86 3.64 4.66 5.24
C ALA A 86 4.53 4.24 6.40
N ILE A 87 4.08 3.23 7.13
CA ILE A 87 4.87 2.52 8.12
C ILE A 87 5.35 1.23 7.47
N PHE A 88 6.64 0.97 7.57
CA PHE A 88 7.29 -0.22 7.06
C PHE A 88 7.78 -1.07 8.24
N LEU A 89 7.70 -2.38 8.09
CA LEU A 89 7.98 -3.33 9.16
C LEU A 89 9.13 -4.26 8.77
N ASP A 90 9.92 -4.67 9.74
CA ASP A 90 10.94 -5.72 9.68
C ASP A 90 11.90 -5.64 8.48
N GLU A 91 11.96 -6.67 7.65
CA GLU A 91 12.87 -6.74 6.50
C GLU A 91 12.66 -5.62 5.49
N LEU A 92 11.42 -5.15 5.30
CA LEU A 92 11.15 -4.01 4.42
C LEU A 92 11.63 -2.71 5.06
N ALA A 93 11.41 -2.52 6.36
CA ALA A 93 11.93 -1.38 7.10
C ALA A 93 13.47 -1.31 7.02
N LYS A 94 14.16 -2.43 7.34
CA LYS A 94 15.63 -2.55 7.23
C LYS A 94 16.13 -2.15 5.82
N ALA A 95 15.50 -2.70 4.79
CA ALA A 95 15.88 -2.44 3.41
C ALA A 95 15.71 -0.97 3.00
N LEU A 96 14.60 -0.35 3.41
CA LEU A 96 14.31 1.04 3.06
C LEU A 96 15.13 2.05 3.86
N ILE A 97 15.51 1.72 5.10
CA ILE A 97 16.46 2.51 5.90
C ILE A 97 17.84 2.49 5.22
N GLN A 98 18.32 1.31 4.80
CA GLN A 98 19.63 1.15 4.15
C GLN A 98 19.80 2.01 2.89
N ILE A 99 18.73 2.21 2.12
CA ILE A 99 18.76 3.05 0.91
C ILE A 99 18.37 4.51 1.18
N GLY A 100 18.18 4.91 2.44
CA GLY A 100 17.82 6.28 2.81
C GLY A 100 16.39 6.69 2.44
N TYR A 101 15.52 5.74 2.11
CA TYR A 101 14.12 6.01 1.76
C TYR A 101 13.20 6.20 2.96
N ALA A 102 13.49 5.49 4.05
CA ALA A 102 12.76 5.55 5.31
C ALA A 102 13.70 5.81 6.48
N LYS A 103 13.16 6.23 7.62
CA LYS A 103 13.87 6.37 8.88
C LYS A 103 13.21 5.51 9.95
N GLU A 104 14.01 4.94 10.83
CA GLU A 104 13.53 4.22 12.00
C GLU A 104 12.77 5.14 12.94
N ILE A 105 11.70 4.63 13.53
CA ILE A 105 10.91 5.32 14.56
C ILE A 105 10.49 4.34 15.66
N SER A 106 10.04 4.87 16.80
CA SER A 106 9.46 4.06 17.86
C SER A 106 8.12 3.44 17.43
N LYS A 107 7.75 2.33 18.06
CA LYS A 107 6.44 1.70 17.84
C LYS A 107 5.30 2.63 18.23
N GLU A 108 5.48 3.36 19.31
CA GLU A 108 4.54 4.37 19.84
C GLU A 108 4.29 5.48 18.82
N ASP A 109 5.36 6.03 18.23
CA ASP A 109 5.24 7.08 17.19
C ASP A 109 4.53 6.53 15.93
N ALA A 110 4.84 5.30 15.52
CA ALA A 110 4.18 4.67 14.40
C ALA A 110 2.67 4.51 14.63
N ILE A 111 2.26 4.07 15.82
CA ILE A 111 0.86 3.95 16.21
C ILE A 111 0.17 5.33 16.20
N ILE A 112 0.84 6.37 16.70
CA ILE A 112 0.33 7.74 16.68
C ILE A 112 0.09 8.20 15.23
N VAL A 113 1.06 8.00 14.34
CA VAL A 113 0.94 8.36 12.91
C VAL A 113 -0.26 7.66 12.25
N MET A 114 -0.46 6.38 12.54
CA MET A 114 -1.58 5.62 11.99
C MET A 114 -2.92 6.12 12.56
N LYS A 115 -3.02 6.34 13.87
CA LYS A 115 -4.24 6.86 14.52
C LYS A 115 -4.60 8.26 14.00
N GLU A 116 -3.63 9.15 13.85
CA GLU A 116 -3.84 10.49 13.27
C GLU A 116 -4.32 10.42 11.81
N GLY A 117 -3.74 9.53 11.02
CA GLY A 117 -4.21 9.29 9.65
C GLY A 117 -5.67 8.85 9.62
N LYS A 118 -6.07 7.95 10.50
CA LYS A 118 -7.46 7.50 10.61
C LYS A 118 -8.40 8.62 11.01
N LYS A 119 -8.04 9.45 12.00
CA LYS A 119 -8.82 10.63 12.40
C LYS A 119 -9.04 11.59 11.22
N ARG A 120 -8.06 11.72 10.32
CA ARG A 120 -8.17 12.52 9.09
C ARG A 120 -8.92 11.83 7.95
N GLY A 121 -9.58 10.69 8.20
CA GLY A 121 -10.36 9.93 7.22
C GLY A 121 -9.52 9.26 6.13
N ARG A 122 -8.24 9.00 6.38
CA ARG A 122 -7.38 8.31 5.43
C ARG A 122 -7.73 6.84 5.32
N LEU A 123 -7.50 6.29 4.14
CA LEU A 123 -7.60 4.86 3.89
C LEU A 123 -6.34 4.18 4.41
N GLN A 124 -6.51 3.22 5.29
CA GLN A 124 -5.42 2.39 5.79
C GLN A 124 -5.48 1.02 5.14
N LEU A 125 -4.37 0.62 4.52
CA LEU A 125 -4.22 -0.66 3.87
C LEU A 125 -2.98 -1.35 4.42
N ILE A 126 -3.08 -2.65 4.61
CA ILE A 126 -1.95 -3.55 4.81
C ILE A 126 -1.55 -4.06 3.43
N SER A 127 -0.27 -3.94 3.09
CA SER A 127 0.29 -4.50 1.85
C SER A 127 1.17 -5.69 2.19
N ASN A 128 0.88 -6.81 1.56
CA ASN A 128 1.73 -8.00 1.64
C ASN A 128 2.91 -7.83 0.67
N VAL A 129 4.12 -7.82 1.24
CA VAL A 129 5.39 -7.76 0.51
C VAL A 129 6.15 -9.04 0.82
N SER A 130 6.62 -9.75 -0.22
CA SER A 130 7.23 -11.07 -0.06
C SER A 130 6.37 -12.07 0.74
N GLY A 131 5.03 -11.92 0.67
CA GLY A 131 4.08 -12.79 1.37
C GLY A 131 3.81 -12.42 2.82
N LYS A 132 4.37 -11.33 3.33
CA LYS A 132 4.21 -10.86 4.71
C LYS A 132 3.60 -9.46 4.77
N PRO A 133 2.86 -9.10 5.83
CA PRO A 133 2.26 -7.79 6.02
C PRO A 133 3.32 -6.75 6.45
N LEU A 134 4.13 -6.27 5.50
CA LEU A 134 5.30 -5.43 5.79
C LEU A 134 5.10 -3.93 5.54
N GLU A 135 3.98 -3.50 4.93
CA GLU A 135 3.69 -2.08 4.74
C GLU A 135 2.29 -1.74 5.23
N LEU A 136 2.20 -0.72 6.08
CA LEU A 136 0.97 -0.10 6.53
C LEU A 136 0.80 1.24 5.83
N CYS A 137 -0.05 1.27 4.81
CA CYS A 137 -0.29 2.46 4.01
C CYS A 137 -1.34 3.36 4.66
N ASN A 138 -1.10 4.67 4.63
CA ASN A 138 -1.97 5.68 5.25
C ASN A 138 -2.24 6.81 4.27
N GLN A 139 -3.23 6.69 3.39
CA GLN A 139 -3.39 7.59 2.25
C GLN A 139 -4.82 8.09 1.99
N SER A 140 -4.93 9.15 1.20
CA SER A 140 -6.21 9.68 0.75
C SER A 140 -6.87 8.76 -0.28
N ARG A 141 -8.18 8.50 -0.12
CA ARG A 141 -8.97 7.79 -1.14
C ARG A 141 -8.94 8.50 -2.50
N LYS A 142 -8.76 9.83 -2.53
CA LYS A 142 -8.72 10.62 -3.79
C LYS A 142 -7.49 10.30 -4.62
N THR A 143 -6.36 10.04 -3.98
CA THR A 143 -5.07 9.80 -4.63
C THR A 143 -4.64 8.34 -4.67
N CYS A 144 -5.36 7.43 -4.00
CA CYS A 144 -5.07 6.01 -3.99
C CYS A 144 -5.44 5.35 -5.34
N SER A 145 -4.44 4.94 -6.11
CA SER A 145 -4.68 4.23 -7.39
C SER A 145 -5.36 2.87 -7.18
N LEU A 146 -5.04 2.16 -6.09
CA LEU A 146 -5.71 0.89 -5.74
C LEU A 146 -7.19 1.12 -5.45
N TRP A 147 -7.52 2.16 -4.66
CA TRP A 147 -8.90 2.50 -4.38
C TRP A 147 -9.69 2.92 -5.63
N LYS A 148 -9.03 3.60 -6.57
CA LYS A 148 -9.64 3.95 -7.87
C LYS A 148 -9.93 2.71 -8.71
N LEU A 149 -9.02 1.71 -8.71
CA LEU A 149 -9.26 0.42 -9.36
C LEU A 149 -10.43 -0.33 -8.71
N GLU A 150 -10.49 -0.38 -7.38
CA GLU A 150 -11.60 -0.98 -6.65
C GLU A 150 -12.94 -0.35 -7.05
N LYS A 151 -13.01 0.99 -7.10
CA LYS A 151 -14.19 1.72 -7.61
C LYS A 151 -14.51 1.42 -9.08
N ALA A 152 -13.51 1.10 -9.88
CA ALA A 152 -13.70 0.69 -11.27
C ALA A 152 -14.16 -0.77 -11.41
N GLY A 153 -14.35 -1.49 -10.28
CA GLY A 153 -14.88 -2.85 -10.22
C GLY A 153 -13.81 -3.94 -10.30
N PHE A 154 -12.54 -3.62 -10.03
CA PHE A 154 -11.48 -4.62 -9.85
C PHE A 154 -11.37 -4.98 -8.38
N LYS A 155 -11.55 -6.26 -8.04
CA LYS A 155 -11.46 -6.76 -6.66
C LYS A 155 -10.00 -7.03 -6.29
N ILE A 156 -9.25 -5.98 -5.97
CA ILE A 156 -7.83 -6.08 -5.60
C ILE A 156 -7.59 -5.89 -4.10
N ILE A 157 -8.53 -5.23 -3.42
CA ILE A 157 -8.47 -5.04 -1.98
C ILE A 157 -9.30 -6.16 -1.35
N ALA A 158 -8.66 -7.05 -0.60
CA ALA A 158 -9.36 -8.05 0.19
C ALA A 158 -10.18 -7.38 1.29
N GLY A 159 -11.24 -8.04 1.73
CA GLY A 159 -12.09 -7.56 2.82
C GLY A 159 -11.30 -7.23 4.09
N LYS A 160 -12.01 -6.75 5.10
CA LYS A 160 -11.42 -6.38 6.41
C LYS A 160 -10.55 -7.52 6.93
N CYS A 161 -9.29 -7.20 7.26
CA CYS A 161 -8.45 -8.10 8.03
C CYS A 161 -9.16 -8.38 9.35
N THR A 162 -9.32 -9.63 9.69
CA THR A 162 -9.65 -10.04 11.05
C THR A 162 -8.38 -10.66 11.60
N SER A 163 -7.94 -10.27 12.77
CA SER A 163 -6.74 -10.71 13.48
C SER A 163 -6.57 -12.22 13.66
N LYS A 164 -7.41 -13.02 13.01
CA LYS A 164 -7.38 -14.48 12.98
C LYS A 164 -6.74 -15.09 11.73
N ALA A 165 -6.28 -14.30 10.78
CA ALA A 165 -5.52 -14.81 9.66
C ALA A 165 -4.07 -15.00 10.11
N ASN A 166 -3.74 -16.24 10.41
CA ASN A 166 -2.43 -16.82 10.73
C ASN A 166 -1.24 -15.90 10.44
N ILE A 167 -0.68 -15.32 11.50
CA ILE A 167 0.67 -14.77 11.55
C ILE A 167 1.65 -15.96 11.61
#